data_73e82fab641c00acb7dc59b8ef7f63bd
#
_entry.id   73e82fab641c00acb7dc59b8ef7f63bd
#
_cell.length_a   1.000
_cell.length_b   1.000
_cell.length_c   1.000
_cell.angle_alpha   90.00
_cell.angle_beta   90.00
_cell.angle_gamma   90.00
#
_symmetry.space_group_name_H-M   'P 1'
#
loop_
_entity.id
_entity.type
_entity.pdbx_description
1 polymer ?
#
loop_
_entity_poly.entity_id
_entity_poly.type
_entity_poly.pdbx_seq_one_letter_code
_entity_poly.pdbx_strand_id
1 'polypeptide(L)'
;DASASSLLGGAKVTGTTVDASNVVTEIGKVVDNIAANKASLLDKEDLHIYISNSIYQAYLRSLGGFGANGLGGNGFEGRGNNQDLGDNLLFDGIKLFRAPGLPANDMVAAQKSNLFFGCGIEGDMSEIKLIDTGDTLGDQNVRFVARFKAGIQTGFLGEVTYYG
;
A
#
# COMPACT_ATOMS: atom_id res chain seq x y z
N ASP A 1 2.31 3.72 -16.27
CA ASP A 1 1.85 4.86 -17.11
C ASP A 1 2.73 6.08 -16.91
N ALA A 2 3.14 6.71 -18.02
CA ALA A 2 4.01 7.89 -18.02
C ALA A 2 3.43 9.07 -17.20
N SER A 3 2.12 9.13 -17.03
CA SER A 3 1.42 10.14 -16.23
C SER A 3 1.68 10.04 -14.74
N ALA A 4 1.85 8.82 -14.18
CA ALA A 4 2.18 8.64 -12.76
C ALA A 4 3.60 9.14 -12.46
N SER A 5 4.53 8.94 -13.37
CA SER A 5 5.92 9.39 -13.22
C SER A 5 6.06 10.92 -13.18
N SER A 6 5.23 11.66 -13.93
CA SER A 6 5.26 13.13 -13.92
C SER A 6 4.61 13.71 -12.65
N LEU A 7 3.64 13.02 -12.09
CA LEU A 7 2.94 13.43 -10.86
C LEU A 7 3.76 13.16 -9.60
N LEU A 8 4.66 12.18 -9.63
CA LEU A 8 5.45 11.76 -8.47
C LEU A 8 6.84 12.45 -8.35
N GLY A 9 7.05 13.52 -9.07
CA GLY A 9 8.27 14.33 -8.89
C GLY A 9 9.58 13.60 -9.18
N GLY A 10 9.57 12.62 -10.07
CA GLY A 10 10.80 12.04 -10.64
C GLY A 10 11.42 10.86 -9.89
N ALA A 11 10.78 10.33 -8.88
CA ALA A 11 11.30 9.15 -8.16
C ALA A 11 10.58 7.85 -8.57
N LYS A 12 10.55 7.59 -9.87
CA LYS A 12 10.10 6.28 -10.36
C LYS A 12 11.28 5.33 -10.44
N VAL A 13 11.15 4.19 -9.77
CA VAL A 13 12.02 3.02 -9.95
C VAL A 13 11.35 2.10 -10.97
N THR A 14 12.07 1.76 -12.03
CA THR A 14 11.55 0.82 -13.03
C THR A 14 11.48 -0.57 -12.43
N GLY A 15 10.29 -1.12 -12.40
CA GLY A 15 9.98 -2.43 -11.85
C GLY A 15 10.07 -3.54 -12.89
N THR A 16 10.12 -4.76 -12.38
CA THR A 16 9.97 -6.01 -13.13
C THR A 16 8.90 -6.87 -12.46
N THR A 17 8.52 -7.97 -13.09
CA THR A 17 7.65 -8.94 -12.44
C THR A 17 8.33 -9.49 -11.19
N VAL A 18 7.68 -9.34 -10.04
CA VAL A 18 8.23 -9.74 -8.74
C VAL A 18 7.77 -11.14 -8.38
N ASP A 19 8.73 -12.01 -8.05
CA ASP A 19 8.51 -13.36 -7.54
C ASP A 19 9.32 -13.63 -6.27
N ALA A 20 9.21 -14.83 -5.71
CA ALA A 20 9.90 -15.19 -4.48
C ALA A 20 11.43 -15.22 -4.60
N SER A 21 11.97 -15.27 -5.81
CA SER A 21 13.43 -15.33 -6.05
C SER A 21 14.06 -13.94 -6.13
N ASN A 22 13.30 -12.92 -6.60
CA ASN A 22 13.82 -11.58 -6.84
C ASN A 22 13.25 -10.52 -5.91
N VAL A 23 12.21 -10.82 -5.13
CA VAL A 23 11.48 -9.85 -4.30
C VAL A 23 12.38 -9.03 -3.36
N VAL A 24 13.38 -9.65 -2.75
CA VAL A 24 14.34 -8.98 -1.86
C VAL A 24 15.15 -7.94 -2.63
N THR A 25 15.61 -8.30 -3.83
CA THR A 25 16.35 -7.39 -4.71
C THR A 25 15.49 -6.23 -5.20
N GLU A 26 14.24 -6.50 -5.53
CA GLU A 26 13.34 -5.47 -6.04
C GLU A 26 12.89 -4.48 -4.94
N ILE A 27 12.63 -4.96 -3.71
CA ILE A 27 12.39 -4.06 -2.57
C ILE A 27 13.67 -3.27 -2.26
N GLY A 28 14.85 -3.92 -2.32
CA GLY A 28 16.14 -3.26 -2.14
C GLY A 28 16.35 -2.07 -3.09
N LYS A 29 15.96 -2.20 -4.37
CA LYS A 29 16.03 -1.07 -5.32
C LYS A 29 15.24 0.17 -4.88
N VAL A 30 14.10 -0.04 -4.21
CA VAL A 30 13.30 1.07 -3.67
C VAL A 30 14.05 1.75 -2.53
N VAL A 31 14.61 0.97 -1.62
CA VAL A 31 15.41 1.50 -0.48
C VAL A 31 16.67 2.21 -0.98
N ASP A 32 17.39 1.62 -1.93
CA ASP A 32 18.57 2.21 -2.55
C ASP A 32 18.24 3.54 -3.25
N ASN A 33 17.10 3.62 -3.93
CA ASN A 33 16.66 4.87 -4.54
C ASN A 33 16.37 5.95 -3.51
N ILE A 34 15.76 5.58 -2.37
CA ILE A 34 15.53 6.51 -1.26
C ILE A 34 16.87 6.95 -0.67
N ALA A 35 17.80 6.03 -0.45
CA ALA A 35 19.13 6.33 0.09
C ALA A 35 19.92 7.28 -0.83
N ALA A 36 19.84 7.06 -2.14
CA ALA A 36 20.58 7.87 -3.11
C ALA A 36 20.00 9.27 -3.29
N ASN A 37 18.67 9.41 -3.28
CA ASN A 37 18.02 10.67 -3.66
C ASN A 37 17.38 11.42 -2.49
N LYS A 38 17.07 10.72 -1.38
CA LYS A 38 16.24 11.22 -0.29
C LYS A 38 16.69 10.63 1.06
N ALA A 39 17.98 10.58 1.31
CA ALA A 39 18.55 9.92 2.49
C ALA A 39 17.91 10.37 3.83
N SER A 40 17.47 11.63 3.91
CA SER A 40 16.79 12.15 5.11
C SER A 40 15.46 11.46 5.43
N LEU A 41 14.88 10.73 4.48
CA LEU A 41 13.65 9.97 4.72
C LEU A 41 13.92 8.69 5.50
N LEU A 42 15.12 8.11 5.38
CA LEU A 42 15.47 6.87 6.08
C LEU A 42 15.53 7.07 7.61
N ASP A 43 15.79 8.29 8.06
CA ASP A 43 15.83 8.63 9.49
C ASP A 43 14.43 8.88 10.09
N LYS A 44 13.38 8.82 9.26
CA LYS A 44 12.01 9.06 9.70
C LYS A 44 11.35 7.78 10.18
N GLU A 45 10.84 7.79 11.40
CA GLU A 45 10.14 6.65 12.00
C GLU A 45 8.82 6.29 11.29
N ASP A 46 8.22 7.24 10.58
CA ASP A 46 6.96 7.07 9.88
C ASP A 46 7.10 6.74 8.38
N LEU A 47 8.33 6.46 7.94
CA LEU A 47 8.57 5.93 6.60
C LEU A 47 8.05 4.49 6.51
N HIS A 48 7.23 4.24 5.50
CA HIS A 48 6.61 2.94 5.25
C HIS A 48 6.71 2.60 3.77
N ILE A 49 6.84 1.32 3.47
CA ILE A 49 6.74 0.81 2.11
C ILE A 49 5.40 0.08 1.99
N TYR A 50 4.53 0.59 1.14
CA TYR A 50 3.25 -0.01 0.79
C TYR A 50 3.46 -0.93 -0.40
N ILE A 51 3.12 -2.20 -0.23
CA ILE A 51 3.35 -3.25 -1.23
C ILE A 51 2.04 -3.90 -1.68
N SER A 52 1.98 -4.30 -2.93
CA SER A 52 0.84 -5.04 -3.48
C SER A 52 0.73 -6.44 -2.88
N ASN A 53 -0.45 -7.06 -3.01
CA ASN A 53 -0.68 -8.42 -2.53
C ASN A 53 0.29 -9.45 -3.13
N SER A 54 0.66 -9.30 -4.41
CA SER A 54 1.58 -10.21 -5.09
C SER A 54 2.98 -10.17 -4.47
N ILE A 55 3.49 -8.96 -4.22
CA ILE A 55 4.79 -8.74 -3.61
C ILE A 55 4.80 -9.22 -2.15
N TYR A 56 3.74 -8.94 -1.42
CA TYR A 56 3.59 -9.42 -0.05
C TYR A 56 3.71 -10.94 0.04
N GLN A 57 2.98 -11.66 -0.81
CA GLN A 57 3.04 -13.12 -0.86
C GLN A 57 4.41 -13.64 -1.31
N ALA A 58 5.03 -12.99 -2.31
CA ALA A 58 6.36 -13.33 -2.78
C ALA A 58 7.39 -13.16 -1.66
N TYR A 59 7.29 -12.06 -0.90
CA TYR A 59 8.18 -11.79 0.23
C TYR A 59 8.02 -12.82 1.35
N LEU A 60 6.79 -13.15 1.73
CA LEU A 60 6.53 -14.22 2.71
C LEU A 60 7.13 -15.56 2.28
N ARG A 61 6.98 -15.93 1.00
CA ARG A 61 7.56 -17.17 0.46
C ARG A 61 9.08 -17.13 0.46
N SER A 62 9.71 -15.99 0.18
CA SER A 62 11.15 -15.83 0.24
C SER A 62 11.69 -15.98 1.66
N LEU A 63 10.98 -15.43 2.66
CA LEU A 63 11.34 -15.58 4.07
C LEU A 63 11.09 -16.99 4.61
N GLY A 64 10.05 -17.66 4.12
CA GLY A 64 9.64 -18.98 4.58
C GLY A 64 10.57 -20.12 4.18
N GLY A 65 11.56 -19.86 3.31
CA GLY A 65 12.52 -20.89 2.90
C GLY A 65 11.85 -22.13 2.34
N PHE A 66 10.76 -22.02 1.59
CA PHE A 66 10.11 -23.12 0.90
C PHE A 66 11.00 -23.79 -0.18
N GLY A 67 12.25 -23.35 -0.27
CA GLY A 67 13.27 -23.96 -1.08
C GLY A 67 13.91 -25.16 -0.39
N ALA A 68 14.67 -25.93 -1.16
CA ALA A 68 15.19 -27.26 -0.96
C ALA A 68 15.88 -27.61 0.38
N ASN A 69 16.02 -26.73 1.31
CA ASN A 69 16.67 -27.03 2.56
C ASN A 69 15.74 -27.40 3.72
N GLY A 70 14.44 -27.47 3.49
CA GLY A 70 13.48 -27.98 4.49
C GLY A 70 13.62 -27.39 5.91
N LEU A 71 14.59 -26.55 6.09
CA LEU A 71 15.05 -25.91 7.32
C LEU A 71 14.65 -24.43 7.35
N GLY A 72 13.54 -24.09 6.71
CA GLY A 72 12.88 -22.81 6.92
C GLY A 72 12.55 -22.55 8.39
N GLY A 73 13.01 -23.47 9.22
CA GLY A 73 12.72 -23.53 10.64
C GLY A 73 13.22 -22.39 11.47
N ASN A 74 14.08 -21.52 11.01
CA ASN A 74 14.59 -20.45 11.87
C ASN A 74 14.17 -19.04 11.46
N GLY A 75 13.57 -18.87 10.27
CA GLY A 75 13.12 -17.55 9.87
C GLY A 75 11.68 -17.29 10.30
N PHE A 76 10.79 -18.08 9.79
CA PHE A 76 9.35 -17.82 9.88
C PHE A 76 8.63 -18.72 10.90
N GLU A 77 8.95 -20.01 10.95
CA GLU A 77 8.31 -20.95 11.88
C GLU A 77 8.76 -20.77 13.33
N GLY A 78 9.96 -20.24 13.56
CA GLY A 78 10.45 -19.96 14.91
C GLY A 78 9.69 -18.87 15.65
N ARG A 79 8.79 -18.15 15.00
CA ARG A 79 7.95 -17.10 15.61
C ARG A 79 6.51 -17.53 15.88
N GLY A 80 6.19 -18.78 15.70
CA GLY A 80 5.07 -19.46 16.34
C GLY A 80 3.64 -19.00 16.00
N ASN A 81 3.42 -17.95 15.26
CA ASN A 81 2.08 -17.51 14.93
C ASN A 81 2.02 -16.71 13.64
N ASN A 82 1.57 -17.36 12.57
CA ASN A 82 1.40 -16.74 11.25
C ASN A 82 0.41 -15.55 11.23
N GLN A 83 -0.33 -15.34 12.30
CA GLN A 83 -1.34 -14.29 12.39
C GLN A 83 -0.73 -12.92 12.75
N ASP A 84 0.36 -12.89 13.50
CA ASP A 84 0.99 -11.64 13.93
C ASP A 84 1.98 -11.04 12.93
N LEU A 85 2.34 -11.80 11.90
CA LEU A 85 3.28 -11.33 10.88
C LEU A 85 2.66 -10.37 9.86
N GLY A 86 1.32 -10.32 9.81
CA GLY A 86 0.61 -9.48 8.85
C GLY A 86 0.93 -7.99 8.97
N ASP A 87 1.17 -7.51 10.18
CA ASP A 87 1.33 -6.08 10.45
C ASP A 87 2.77 -5.67 10.80
N ASN A 88 3.69 -6.62 10.98
CA ASN A 88 5.05 -6.35 11.46
C ASN A 88 6.17 -6.80 10.51
N LEU A 89 5.91 -6.87 9.22
CA LEU A 89 6.97 -7.12 8.26
C LEU A 89 7.91 -5.92 8.19
N LEU A 90 9.20 -6.19 8.28
CA LEU A 90 10.27 -5.20 8.18
C LEU A 90 11.21 -5.58 7.04
N PHE A 91 11.69 -4.58 6.33
CA PHE A 91 12.79 -4.69 5.38
C PHE A 91 13.76 -3.54 5.63
N ASP A 92 15.01 -3.84 5.91
CA ASP A 92 16.06 -2.86 6.26
C ASP A 92 15.62 -1.85 7.35
N GLY A 93 14.83 -2.33 8.33
CA GLY A 93 14.29 -1.48 9.39
C GLY A 93 13.05 -0.69 9.03
N ILE A 94 12.62 -0.69 7.78
CA ILE A 94 11.42 0.01 7.30
C ILE A 94 10.22 -0.94 7.35
N LYS A 95 9.09 -0.45 7.84
CA LYS A 95 7.85 -1.25 7.90
C LYS A 95 7.25 -1.45 6.51
N LEU A 96 6.88 -2.70 6.22
CA LEU A 96 6.15 -3.07 5.01
C LEU A 96 4.66 -3.19 5.32
N PHE A 97 3.84 -2.46 4.58
CA PHE A 97 2.38 -2.55 4.68
C PHE A 97 1.77 -3.13 3.41
N ARG A 98 0.89 -4.10 3.59
CA ARG A 98 0.10 -4.64 2.50
C ARG A 98 -0.99 -3.66 2.11
N ALA A 99 -0.96 -3.19 0.87
CA ALA A 99 -1.94 -2.29 0.28
C ALA A 99 -2.73 -3.01 -0.84
N PRO A 100 -3.90 -3.59 -0.53
CA PRO A 100 -4.67 -4.38 -1.50
C PRO A 100 -5.14 -3.60 -2.73
N GLY A 101 -5.18 -2.27 -2.64
CA GLY A 101 -5.56 -1.39 -3.74
C GLY A 101 -4.46 -1.09 -4.75
N LEU A 102 -3.21 -1.51 -4.46
CA LEU A 102 -2.13 -1.35 -5.42
C LEU A 102 -2.21 -2.41 -6.53
N PRO A 103 -1.90 -2.03 -7.79
CA PRO A 103 -1.74 -2.97 -8.88
C PRO A 103 -0.70 -4.06 -8.55
N ALA A 104 -0.77 -5.19 -9.27
CA ALA A 104 0.21 -6.24 -9.09
C ALA A 104 1.62 -5.74 -9.46
N ASN A 105 2.61 -6.12 -8.66
CA ASN A 105 4.02 -5.74 -8.76
C ASN A 105 4.34 -4.26 -8.49
N ASP A 106 3.39 -3.47 -7.99
CA ASP A 106 3.64 -2.09 -7.62
C ASP A 106 3.97 -1.95 -6.14
N MET A 107 4.86 -1.00 -5.85
CA MET A 107 5.22 -0.57 -4.48
C MET A 107 5.27 0.95 -4.41
N VAL A 108 4.93 1.47 -3.25
CA VAL A 108 5.03 2.91 -2.95
C VAL A 108 5.71 3.09 -1.60
N ALA A 109 6.81 3.81 -1.57
CA ALA A 109 7.43 4.24 -0.32
C ALA A 109 7.06 5.69 -0.03
N ALA A 110 6.48 5.93 1.13
CA ALA A 110 6.06 7.26 1.57
C ALA A 110 6.01 7.34 3.09
N GLN A 111 6.17 8.56 3.61
CA GLN A 111 5.87 8.84 5.02
C GLN A 111 4.36 8.81 5.24
N LYS A 112 3.94 8.18 6.33
CA LYS A 112 2.52 8.15 6.71
C LYS A 112 1.97 9.57 6.90
N SER A 113 2.74 10.46 7.51
CA SER A 113 2.38 11.86 7.74
C SER A 113 2.25 12.70 6.46
N ASN A 114 2.81 12.22 5.33
CA ASN A 114 2.73 12.86 4.02
C ASN A 114 1.49 12.44 3.22
N LEU A 115 0.71 11.50 3.72
CA LEU A 115 -0.50 11.00 3.07
C LEU A 115 -1.74 11.60 3.77
N PHE A 116 -2.47 12.43 3.06
CA PHE A 116 -3.65 13.11 3.57
C PHE A 116 -4.92 12.47 3.01
N PHE A 117 -5.83 12.16 3.89
CA PHE A 117 -7.18 11.76 3.52
C PHE A 117 -8.12 12.95 3.76
N GLY A 118 -8.74 13.42 2.70
CA GLY A 118 -9.75 14.49 2.75
C GLY A 118 -11.15 13.92 2.57
N CYS A 119 -12.05 14.32 3.41
CA CYS A 119 -13.48 14.07 3.26
C CYS A 119 -14.24 15.40 3.24
N GLY A 120 -15.49 15.36 2.81
CA GLY A 120 -16.37 16.53 2.86
C GLY A 120 -16.62 17.03 4.28
N ILE A 121 -17.40 18.10 4.39
CA ILE A 121 -17.81 18.66 5.69
C ILE A 121 -18.50 17.58 6.53
N GLU A 122 -18.35 17.65 7.84
CA GLU A 122 -18.99 16.75 8.80
C GLU A 122 -20.51 16.65 8.50
N GLY A 123 -20.97 15.43 8.23
CA GLY A 123 -22.33 15.16 7.75
C GLY A 123 -22.43 14.82 6.25
N ASP A 124 -21.51 15.24 5.41
CA ASP A 124 -21.49 14.94 3.97
C ASP A 124 -21.02 13.50 3.67
N MET A 125 -20.34 12.86 4.65
CA MET A 125 -19.91 11.46 4.57
C MET A 125 -21.01 10.44 4.87
N SER A 126 -22.13 10.88 5.42
CA SER A 126 -23.19 10.01 5.90
C SER A 126 -24.58 10.44 5.42
N GLU A 127 -24.67 11.18 4.31
CA GLU A 127 -25.96 11.50 3.72
C GLU A 127 -26.59 10.23 3.14
N ILE A 128 -27.39 9.59 3.97
CA ILE A 128 -28.21 8.44 3.59
C ILE A 128 -29.67 8.90 3.60
N LYS A 129 -30.32 8.85 2.43
CA LYS A 129 -31.74 9.12 2.29
C LYS A 129 -32.47 7.89 1.83
N LEU A 130 -33.49 7.53 2.58
CA LEU A 130 -34.52 6.57 2.16
C LEU A 130 -35.69 7.39 1.62
N ILE A 131 -36.03 7.19 0.37
CA ILE A 131 -37.14 7.84 -0.29
C ILE A 131 -38.17 6.76 -0.60
N ASP A 132 -39.33 6.83 0.09
CA ASP A 132 -40.45 6.04 -0.25
C ASP A 132 -41.17 6.71 -1.47
N THR A 133 -41.28 6.00 -2.55
CA THR A 133 -41.95 6.50 -3.76
C THR A 133 -43.45 6.16 -3.79
N GLY A 134 -43.96 5.45 -2.78
CA GLY A 134 -45.36 5.09 -2.66
C GLY A 134 -46.28 6.31 -2.65
N ASP A 135 -45.93 7.33 -1.90
CA ASP A 135 -46.73 8.56 -1.78
C ASP A 135 -46.67 9.47 -3.01
N THR A 136 -45.59 9.38 -3.81
CA THR A 136 -45.37 10.31 -4.94
C THR A 136 -45.65 9.70 -6.29
N LEU A 137 -45.42 8.40 -6.45
CA LEU A 137 -45.57 7.69 -7.75
C LEU A 137 -46.56 6.51 -7.70
N GLY A 138 -47.13 6.23 -6.52
CA GLY A 138 -48.05 5.09 -6.34
C GLY A 138 -47.38 3.72 -6.49
N ASP A 139 -46.09 3.65 -6.37
CA ASP A 139 -45.22 2.51 -6.66
C ASP A 139 -44.62 2.01 -5.31
N GLN A 140 -44.67 0.72 -5.07
CA GLN A 140 -44.16 0.14 -3.81
C GLN A 140 -42.63 0.02 -3.78
N ASN A 141 -41.91 0.98 -4.36
CA ASN A 141 -40.48 1.01 -4.41
C ASN A 141 -39.90 1.95 -3.39
N VAL A 142 -38.82 1.54 -2.74
CA VAL A 142 -37.99 2.38 -1.84
C VAL A 142 -36.65 2.65 -2.52
N ARG A 143 -36.31 3.92 -2.65
CA ARG A 143 -35.02 4.35 -3.18
C ARG A 143 -34.06 4.67 -2.05
N PHE A 144 -32.91 4.01 -2.09
CA PHE A 144 -31.78 4.30 -1.22
C PHE A 144 -30.80 5.21 -1.97
N VAL A 145 -30.52 6.37 -1.42
CA VAL A 145 -29.54 7.32 -1.97
C VAL A 145 -28.45 7.56 -0.91
N ALA A 146 -27.22 7.18 -1.25
CA ALA A 146 -26.05 7.50 -0.44
C ALA A 146 -25.12 8.41 -1.24
N ARG A 147 -24.59 9.45 -0.62
CA ARG A 147 -23.60 10.35 -1.21
C ARG A 147 -22.45 10.52 -0.24
N PHE A 148 -21.24 10.41 -0.75
CA PHE A 148 -20.04 10.73 0.02
C PHE A 148 -18.98 11.32 -0.92
N LYS A 149 -18.10 12.16 -0.36
CA LYS A 149 -16.96 12.72 -1.04
C LYS A 149 -15.72 12.35 -0.25
N ALA A 150 -14.75 11.75 -0.90
CA ALA A 150 -13.46 11.42 -0.31
C ALA A 150 -12.35 11.63 -1.33
N GLY A 151 -11.20 12.03 -0.89
CA GLY A 151 -10.02 12.19 -1.72
C GLY A 151 -8.75 11.86 -0.93
N ILE A 152 -7.72 11.46 -1.64
CA ILE A 152 -6.39 11.21 -1.08
C ILE A 152 -5.43 12.13 -1.81
N GLN A 153 -4.56 12.79 -1.06
CA GLN A 153 -3.53 13.66 -1.58
C GLN A 153 -2.23 13.47 -0.83
N THR A 154 -1.11 13.52 -1.55
CA THR A 154 0.22 13.61 -0.95
C THR A 154 0.59 15.08 -0.76
N GLY A 155 1.17 15.43 0.38
CA GLY A 155 1.61 16.80 0.65
C GLY A 155 2.85 17.16 -0.16
N PHE A 156 3.89 16.34 -0.04
CA PHE A 156 5.16 16.53 -0.74
C PHE A 156 5.44 15.38 -1.70
N LEU A 157 5.17 15.59 -2.98
CA LEU A 157 5.37 14.57 -4.02
C LEU A 157 6.85 14.13 -4.13
N GLY A 158 7.78 15.06 -3.88
CA GLY A 158 9.21 14.77 -3.89
C GLY A 158 9.67 13.72 -2.88
N GLU A 159 8.88 13.46 -1.83
CA GLU A 159 9.18 12.48 -0.76
C GLU A 159 8.52 11.11 -0.98
N VAL A 160 7.88 10.91 -2.12
CA VAL A 160 7.26 9.64 -2.48
C VAL A 160 8.12 8.94 -3.53
N THR A 161 8.41 7.66 -3.33
CA THR A 161 9.08 6.80 -4.31
C THR A 161 8.11 5.76 -4.81
N TYR A 162 7.94 5.68 -6.11
CA TYR A 162 7.07 4.71 -6.78
C TYR A 162 7.90 3.69 -7.56
N TYR A 163 7.55 2.43 -7.43
CA TYR A 163 8.09 1.31 -8.18
C TYR A 163 6.98 0.66 -8.98
N GLY A 164 7.19 0.51 -10.29
CA GLY A 164 6.24 -0.12 -11.20
C GLY A 164 6.66 -0.04 -12.66
#